data_45442326a2291fb9cf40a50a1b3e7ecb
#
_entry.id   45442326a2291fb9cf40a50a1b3e7ecb
#
_cell.length_a   1.000
_cell.length_b   1.000
_cell.length_c   1.000
_cell.angle_alpha   90.00
_cell.angle_beta   90.00
_cell.angle_gamma   90.00
#
_symmetry.space_group_name_H-M   'P 1'
#
loop_
_entity.id
_entity.type
_entity.pdbx_description
1 polymer ?
#
loop_
_entity_poly.entity_id
_entity_poly.type
_entity_poly.pdbx_seq_one_letter_code
_entity_poly.pdbx_strand_id
1 'polypeptide(L)'
;MGEYYAGDFLSMKENNPDLAFAIPKEGANFFVDAMCVPKGARNKTEAEEWINFMCSYDASMANLDYIWYASPNPQVMKDYVAELDEETAAVLNPSKEELSRCQMFVNLPK
;
A
#
# COMPACT_ATOMS: atom_id res chain seq x y z
N MET A 1 18.88 10.33 7.51
CA MET A 1 17.70 9.58 7.99
C MET A 1 16.48 10.51 7.93
N GLY A 2 15.35 10.04 7.41
CA GLY A 2 14.11 10.82 7.29
C GLY A 2 12.90 9.90 7.32
N GLU A 3 11.72 10.48 7.54
CA GLU A 3 10.44 9.78 7.44
C GLU A 3 10.04 9.70 5.97
N TYR A 4 9.61 8.52 5.54
CA TYR A 4 9.17 8.33 4.16
C TYR A 4 8.16 7.18 4.04
N TYR A 5 7.35 7.19 2.99
CA TYR A 5 6.40 6.13 2.71
C TYR A 5 7.10 4.93 2.08
N ALA A 6 6.61 3.72 2.40
CA ALA A 6 7.20 2.48 1.95
C ALA A 6 7.26 2.35 0.41
N GLY A 7 6.19 2.67 -0.30
CA GLY A 7 6.16 2.62 -1.77
C GLY A 7 7.11 3.61 -2.42
N ASP A 8 7.16 4.84 -1.92
CA ASP A 8 8.09 5.85 -2.42
C ASP A 8 9.56 5.46 -2.14
N PHE A 9 9.82 4.84 -0.98
CA PHE A 9 11.14 4.30 -0.68
C PHE A 9 11.56 3.25 -1.71
N LEU A 10 10.68 2.30 -2.07
CA LEU A 10 10.98 1.28 -3.06
C LEU A 10 11.33 1.89 -4.43
N SER A 11 10.55 2.88 -4.88
CA SER A 11 10.85 3.64 -6.10
C SER A 11 12.19 4.39 -6.05
N MET A 12 12.56 4.93 -4.88
CA MET A 12 13.86 5.60 -4.72
C MET A 12 15.01 4.60 -4.68
N LYS A 13 14.81 3.42 -4.10
CA LYS A 13 15.82 2.37 -3.99
C LYS A 13 16.29 1.87 -5.36
N GLU A 14 15.41 1.88 -6.37
CA GLU A 14 15.79 1.55 -7.75
C GLU A 14 16.93 2.46 -8.29
N ASN A 15 16.95 3.72 -7.85
CA ASN A 15 17.95 4.71 -8.27
C ASN A 15 19.13 4.85 -7.27
N ASN A 16 18.97 4.39 -6.04
CA ASN A 16 19.99 4.45 -5.00
C ASN A 16 19.93 3.20 -4.11
N PRO A 17 20.71 2.18 -4.41
CA PRO A 17 20.71 0.91 -3.68
C PRO A 17 21.26 1.01 -2.25
N ASP A 18 21.93 2.11 -1.88
CA ASP A 18 22.44 2.34 -0.52
C ASP A 18 21.33 2.73 0.49
N LEU A 19 20.11 2.96 0.01
CA LEU A 19 18.98 3.24 0.87
C LEU A 19 18.52 1.99 1.63
N ALA A 20 18.20 2.16 2.90
CA ALA A 20 17.59 1.14 3.74
C ALA A 20 16.29 1.65 4.38
N PHE A 21 15.33 0.75 4.57
CA PHE A 21 14.04 1.04 5.20
C PHE A 21 13.91 0.26 6.51
N ALA A 22 13.32 0.88 7.50
CA ALA A 22 13.02 0.21 8.76
C ALA A 22 11.76 0.80 9.40
N ILE A 23 10.89 -0.07 9.91
CA ILE A 23 9.82 0.32 10.83
C ILE A 23 10.41 0.35 12.24
N PRO A 24 10.49 1.51 12.90
CA PRO A 24 11.05 1.61 14.25
C PRO A 24 10.34 0.70 15.25
N LYS A 25 11.05 0.32 16.31
CA LYS A 25 10.46 -0.48 17.39
C LYS A 25 9.34 0.25 18.13
N GLU A 26 9.35 1.57 18.09
CA GLU A 26 8.33 2.45 18.64
C GLU A 26 7.04 2.44 17.80
N GLY A 27 7.11 1.91 16.58
CA GLY A 27 6.03 1.89 15.61
C GLY A 27 6.16 2.96 14.54
N ALA A 28 5.20 2.97 13.63
CA ALA A 28 5.07 3.92 12.55
C ALA A 28 3.60 4.26 12.29
N ASN A 29 3.37 5.21 11.40
CA ASN A 29 2.04 5.46 10.91
C ASN A 29 1.63 4.40 9.89
N PHE A 30 0.40 3.94 10.00
CA PHE A 30 -0.26 3.04 9.04
C PHE A 30 -1.46 3.75 8.44
N PHE A 31 -1.64 3.69 7.14
CA PHE A 31 -2.78 4.31 6.46
C PHE A 31 -3.37 3.40 5.39
N VAL A 32 -4.60 3.70 5.02
CA VAL A 32 -5.32 3.03 3.93
C VAL A 32 -5.95 4.10 3.06
N ASP A 33 -5.58 4.12 1.78
CA ASP A 33 -6.26 4.93 0.79
C ASP A 33 -7.50 4.20 0.28
N ALA A 34 -8.61 4.93 0.17
CA ALA A 34 -9.89 4.34 -0.22
C ALA A 34 -10.59 5.15 -1.30
N MET A 35 -11.10 4.45 -2.31
CA MET A 35 -12.04 5.02 -3.26
C MET A 35 -13.44 5.03 -2.65
N CYS A 36 -14.12 6.18 -2.69
CA CYS A 36 -15.44 6.36 -2.11
C CYS A 36 -16.45 6.88 -3.14
N VAL A 37 -17.67 6.38 -3.07
CA VAL A 37 -18.79 6.93 -3.84
C VAL A 37 -19.59 7.85 -2.91
N PRO A 38 -19.63 9.18 -3.13
CA PRO A 38 -20.36 10.11 -2.27
C PRO A 38 -21.86 9.84 -2.30
N LYS A 39 -22.53 10.12 -1.17
CA LYS A 39 -23.99 10.08 -1.11
C LYS A 39 -24.60 11.09 -2.12
N GLY A 40 -25.41 10.61 -3.03
CA GLY A 40 -26.01 11.44 -4.07
C GLY A 40 -25.16 11.57 -5.35
N ALA A 41 -24.13 10.76 -5.53
CA ALA A 41 -23.41 10.66 -6.79
C ALA A 41 -24.41 10.34 -7.93
N ARG A 42 -24.31 11.08 -9.04
CA ARG A 42 -25.24 10.89 -10.18
C ARG A 42 -24.92 9.64 -10.97
N ASN A 43 -23.66 9.27 -11.06
CA ASN A 43 -23.13 8.14 -11.83
C ASN A 43 -22.61 7.06 -10.87
N LYS A 44 -23.47 6.61 -9.95
CA LYS A 44 -23.10 5.65 -8.91
C LYS A 44 -22.67 4.30 -9.52
N THR A 45 -23.44 3.81 -10.48
CA THR A 45 -23.16 2.51 -11.12
C THR A 45 -21.81 2.51 -11.80
N GLU A 46 -21.49 3.54 -12.56
CA GLU A 46 -20.20 3.68 -13.27
C GLU A 46 -19.05 3.82 -12.28
N ALA A 47 -19.26 4.50 -11.16
CA ALA A 47 -18.25 4.61 -10.10
C ALA A 47 -18.00 3.25 -9.44
N GLU A 48 -19.02 2.45 -9.18
CA GLU A 48 -18.91 1.09 -8.64
C GLU A 48 -18.22 0.15 -9.64
N GLU A 49 -18.52 0.26 -10.94
CA GLU A 49 -17.84 -0.48 -12.00
C GLU A 49 -16.35 -0.12 -12.07
N TRP A 50 -16.02 1.16 -11.95
CA TRP A 50 -14.62 1.61 -11.89
C TRP A 50 -13.88 1.03 -10.67
N ILE A 51 -14.47 1.08 -9.49
CA ILE A 51 -13.88 0.50 -8.27
C ILE A 51 -13.68 -1.01 -8.46
N ASN A 52 -14.68 -1.69 -9.01
CA ASN A 52 -14.59 -3.12 -9.28
C ASN A 52 -13.49 -3.46 -10.30
N PHE A 53 -13.34 -2.65 -11.35
CA PHE A 53 -12.24 -2.77 -12.29
C PHE A 53 -10.87 -2.62 -11.60
N MET A 54 -10.70 -1.59 -10.77
CA MET A 54 -9.46 -1.34 -10.03
C MET A 54 -9.13 -2.47 -9.04
N CYS A 55 -10.13 -3.18 -8.54
CA CYS A 55 -9.95 -4.36 -7.67
C CYS A 55 -9.75 -5.68 -8.46
N SER A 56 -9.84 -5.67 -9.80
CA SER A 56 -9.56 -6.85 -10.61
C SER A 56 -8.09 -7.25 -10.50
N TYR A 57 -7.78 -8.52 -10.80
CA TYR A 57 -6.42 -9.02 -10.68
C TYR A 57 -5.44 -8.23 -11.55
N ASP A 58 -5.74 -8.09 -12.84
CA ASP A 58 -4.84 -7.45 -13.80
C ASP A 58 -4.62 -5.96 -13.50
N ALA A 59 -5.69 -5.21 -13.19
CA ALA A 59 -5.58 -3.80 -12.85
C ALA A 59 -4.84 -3.58 -11.52
N SER A 60 -5.12 -4.43 -10.53
CA SER A 60 -4.43 -4.37 -9.23
C SER A 60 -2.95 -4.72 -9.35
N MET A 61 -2.59 -5.72 -10.17
CA MET A 61 -1.21 -6.11 -10.44
C MET A 61 -0.45 -4.98 -11.12
N ALA A 62 -0.99 -4.43 -12.20
CA ALA A 62 -0.37 -3.31 -12.92
C ALA A 62 -0.22 -2.05 -12.05
N ASN A 63 -1.22 -1.76 -11.20
CA ASN A 63 -1.16 -0.63 -10.29
C ASN A 63 -0.07 -0.83 -9.21
N LEU A 64 0.00 -2.01 -8.61
CA LEU A 64 1.01 -2.34 -7.59
C LEU A 64 2.42 -2.25 -8.19
N ASP A 65 2.64 -2.81 -9.37
CA ASP A 65 3.91 -2.77 -10.09
C ASP A 65 4.39 -1.34 -10.39
N TYR A 66 3.44 -0.43 -10.64
CA TYR A 66 3.77 0.96 -10.95
C TYR A 66 4.00 1.84 -9.73
N ILE A 67 3.19 1.68 -8.65
CA ILE A 67 3.21 2.60 -7.51
C ILE A 67 3.84 2.02 -6.24
N TRP A 68 4.15 0.73 -6.20
CA TRP A 68 4.75 0.04 -5.04
C TRP A 68 3.92 0.12 -3.75
N TYR A 69 2.59 0.29 -3.84
CA TYR A 69 1.70 0.25 -2.69
C TYR A 69 0.88 -1.04 -2.67
N ALA A 70 0.74 -1.63 -1.49
CA ALA A 70 0.04 -2.90 -1.30
C ALA A 70 -1.40 -2.86 -1.83
N SER A 71 -1.77 -3.89 -2.58
CA SER A 71 -3.11 -4.06 -3.14
C SER A 71 -4.08 -4.62 -2.09
N PRO A 72 -5.36 -4.22 -2.09
CA PRO A 72 -6.39 -4.87 -1.28
C PRO A 72 -6.75 -6.27 -1.80
N ASN A 73 -6.31 -6.65 -3.00
CA ASN A 73 -6.53 -7.98 -3.57
C ASN A 73 -5.51 -8.98 -3.02
N PRO A 74 -5.92 -9.97 -2.18
CA PRO A 74 -4.98 -10.86 -1.51
C PRO A 74 -4.26 -11.81 -2.46
N GLN A 75 -4.86 -12.16 -3.62
CA GLN A 75 -4.21 -13.01 -4.60
C GLN A 75 -3.08 -12.25 -5.30
N VAL A 76 -3.30 -10.98 -5.66
CA VAL A 76 -2.27 -10.11 -6.23
C VAL A 76 -1.09 -9.98 -5.26
N MET A 77 -1.36 -9.69 -3.99
CA MET A 77 -0.29 -9.59 -2.98
C MET A 77 0.51 -10.86 -2.85
N LYS A 78 -0.17 -12.01 -2.81
CA LYS A 78 0.49 -13.31 -2.70
C LYS A 78 1.42 -13.60 -3.89
N ASP A 79 0.91 -13.37 -5.10
CA ASP A 79 1.65 -13.70 -6.32
C ASP A 79 2.80 -12.71 -6.54
N TYR A 80 2.56 -11.41 -6.33
CA TYR A 80 3.57 -10.37 -6.49
C TYR A 80 4.73 -10.51 -5.49
N VAL A 81 4.42 -10.69 -4.21
CA VAL A 81 5.44 -10.84 -3.15
C VAL A 81 6.30 -12.09 -3.36
N ALA A 82 5.75 -13.16 -3.96
CA ALA A 82 6.49 -14.38 -4.25
C ALA A 82 7.61 -14.20 -5.30
N GLU A 83 7.55 -13.15 -6.11
CA GLU A 83 8.55 -12.83 -7.15
C GLU A 83 9.62 -11.84 -6.67
N LEU A 84 9.44 -11.24 -5.49
CA LEU A 84 10.35 -10.24 -4.93
C LEU A 84 11.48 -10.88 -4.09
N ASP A 85 12.59 -10.16 -3.97
CA ASP A 85 13.58 -10.47 -2.95
C ASP A 85 13.03 -10.25 -1.54
N GLU A 86 13.64 -10.90 -0.54
CA GLU A 86 13.17 -10.90 0.84
C GLU A 86 13.07 -9.48 1.44
N GLU A 87 14.03 -8.60 1.13
CA GLU A 87 14.06 -7.24 1.66
C GLU A 87 12.90 -6.40 1.09
N THR A 88 12.72 -6.40 -0.23
CA THR A 88 11.63 -5.70 -0.91
C THR A 88 10.27 -6.24 -0.49
N ALA A 89 10.14 -7.56 -0.39
CA ALA A 89 8.93 -8.22 0.07
C ALA A 89 8.54 -7.79 1.51
N ALA A 90 9.52 -7.67 2.41
CA ALA A 90 9.28 -7.25 3.79
C ALA A 90 8.83 -5.78 3.88
N VAL A 91 9.33 -4.90 3.02
CA VAL A 91 8.90 -3.50 2.96
C VAL A 91 7.46 -3.38 2.46
N LEU A 92 7.12 -4.11 1.39
CA LEU A 92 5.80 -4.07 0.76
C LEU A 92 4.73 -4.76 1.60
N ASN A 93 5.09 -5.83 2.30
CA ASN A 93 4.20 -6.67 3.10
C ASN A 93 4.77 -6.92 4.50
N PRO A 94 4.78 -5.90 5.37
CA PRO A 94 5.33 -6.00 6.72
C PRO A 94 4.69 -7.13 7.53
N SER A 95 5.45 -7.70 8.45
CA SER A 95 4.98 -8.76 9.33
C SER A 95 3.84 -8.29 10.24
N LYS A 96 3.05 -9.23 10.74
CA LYS A 96 1.99 -8.93 11.73
C LYS A 96 2.55 -8.29 13.00
N GLU A 97 3.78 -8.64 13.39
CA GLU A 97 4.45 -8.06 14.54
C GLU A 97 4.78 -6.58 14.29
N GLU A 98 5.32 -6.23 13.14
CA GLU A 98 5.58 -4.85 12.74
C GLU A 98 4.30 -4.03 12.65
N LEU A 99 3.27 -4.55 11.98
CA LEU A 99 1.97 -3.89 11.88
C LEU A 99 1.31 -3.69 13.25
N SER A 100 1.53 -4.58 14.22
CA SER A 100 0.97 -4.44 15.57
C SER A 100 1.52 -3.24 16.34
N ARG A 101 2.69 -2.73 15.95
CA ARG A 101 3.31 -1.52 16.50
C ARG A 101 2.88 -0.23 15.79
N CYS A 102 2.26 -0.36 14.60
CA CYS A 102 1.82 0.78 13.80
C CYS A 102 0.45 1.29 14.25
N GLN A 103 0.19 2.56 14.05
CA GLN A 103 -1.06 3.21 14.41
C GLN A 103 -1.68 3.90 13.19
N MET A 104 -2.99 3.77 13.06
CA MET A 104 -3.74 4.55 12.06
C MET A 104 -3.95 5.98 12.54
N PHE A 105 -4.06 6.91 11.60
CA PHE A 105 -4.50 8.27 11.90
C PHE A 105 -5.87 8.23 12.58
N VAL A 106 -5.98 8.94 13.68
CA VAL A 106 -7.25 9.12 14.40
C VAL A 106 -7.84 10.49 14.08
N ASN A 107 -9.16 10.59 14.11
CA ASN A 107 -9.82 11.88 14.02
C ASN A 107 -9.43 12.75 15.21
N LEU A 108 -8.94 13.95 14.93
CA LEU A 108 -8.70 14.93 16.00
C LEU A 108 -10.03 15.35 16.63
N PRO A 109 -10.10 15.48 17.95
CA PRO A 109 -11.29 16.04 18.59
C PRO A 109 -11.53 17.46 18.07
N LYS A 110 -12.82 17.75 17.79
CA LYS A 110 -13.25 19.09 17.37
C LYS A 110 -13.13 20.09 18.51
#